data_e85850b064c9183393aacaa38fc36f39
#
_entry.id   e85850b064c9183393aacaa38fc36f39
#
_cell.length_a   1.000
_cell.length_b   1.000
_cell.length_c   1.000
_cell.angle_alpha   90.00
_cell.angle_beta   90.00
_cell.angle_gamma   90.00
#
_symmetry.space_group_name_H-M   'P 1'
#
loop_
_entity.id
_entity.type
_entity.pdbx_description
1 polymer ?
#
loop_
_entity_poly.entity_id
_entity_poly.type
_entity_poly.pdbx_seq_one_letter_code
_entity_poly.pdbx_strand_id
1 'polypeptide(L)'
;MSDQGMGSTEALGMVETKSYAAMVEAADAMVKAAKVELVAYEKTGGGFVTAIVRGDVAAVKAAVEAGARGAEKVGEVVAIHVIPRPHSNVDRTLPLGRQGS
;
A
#
# COMPACT_ATOMS: atom_id res chain seq x y z
N MET A 1 13.75 -5.05 18.88
CA MET A 1 13.59 -4.98 18.48
C MET A 1 13.63 -4.92 18.08
N SER A 2 13.61 -5.11 18.03
CA SER A 2 13.54 -5.16 17.51
C SER A 2 13.75 -5.01 17.10
N ASP A 3 13.83 -5.22 17.13
CA ASP A 3 13.99 -5.10 16.54
C ASP A 3 14.20 -4.84 16.35
N GLN A 4 14.13 -5.06 16.68
CA GLN A 4 14.29 -4.84 16.18
C GLN A 4 14.55 -4.59 15.47
N GLY A 5 14.30 -4.29 15.62
CA GLY A 5 14.35 -4.18 14.47
C GLY A 5 14.83 -4.93 13.60
N MET A 6 15.07 -5.57 13.88
CA MET A 6 15.63 -6.32 13.10
C MET A 6 14.81 -7.13 12.40
N GLY A 7 14.32 -7.69 12.25
CA GLY A 7 13.56 -8.54 11.44
C GLY A 7 12.24 -8.00 11.03
N SER A 8 12.00 -6.83 11.38
CA SER A 8 10.73 -6.25 11.06
C SER A 8 10.69 -5.85 9.60
N THR A 9 9.61 -6.10 8.94
CA THR A 9 9.42 -5.78 7.54
C THR A 9 8.23 -4.85 7.39
N GLU A 10 8.49 -3.74 6.78
CA GLU A 10 7.44 -2.82 6.40
C GLU A 10 7.00 -3.17 5.00
N ALA A 11 5.76 -2.90 4.68
CA ALA A 11 5.25 -3.15 3.35
C ALA A 11 4.46 -1.96 2.85
N LEU A 12 4.39 -1.86 1.54
CA LEU A 12 3.45 -0.96 0.88
C LEU A 12 2.32 -1.80 0.34
N GLY A 13 1.10 -1.30 0.46
CA GLY A 13 -0.06 -1.94 -0.12
C GLY A 13 -0.73 -0.99 -1.07
N MET A 14 -1.25 -1.52 -2.17
CA MET A 14 -1.86 -0.70 -3.19
C MET A 14 -3.14 -1.34 -3.68
N VAL A 15 -4.15 -0.50 -3.87
CA VAL A 15 -5.39 -0.93 -4.50
C VAL A 15 -5.60 -0.03 -5.71
N GLU A 16 -5.53 -0.62 -6.91
CA GLU A 16 -5.71 0.11 -8.17
C GLU A 16 -7.15 -0.02 -8.62
N THR A 17 -7.74 1.11 -8.99
CA THR A 17 -9.14 1.14 -9.39
C THR A 17 -9.29 1.96 -10.66
N LYS A 18 -10.46 1.91 -11.24
CA LYS A 18 -10.76 2.68 -12.45
C LYS A 18 -11.48 3.99 -12.16
N SER A 19 -11.85 4.26 -10.92
CA SER A 19 -12.57 5.49 -10.61
C SER A 19 -12.07 6.09 -9.31
N TYR A 20 -12.18 7.39 -9.25
CA TYR A 20 -11.75 8.11 -8.06
C TYR A 20 -12.60 7.69 -6.86
N ALA A 21 -13.90 7.51 -7.05
CA ALA A 21 -14.78 7.11 -5.96
C ALA A 21 -14.38 5.76 -5.39
N ALA A 22 -14.05 4.80 -6.26
CA ALA A 22 -13.61 3.49 -5.80
C ALA A 22 -12.27 3.59 -5.05
N MET A 23 -11.37 4.44 -5.50
CA MET A 23 -10.10 4.63 -4.83
C MET A 23 -10.28 5.19 -3.42
N VAL A 24 -11.15 6.18 -3.27
CA VAL A 24 -11.40 6.77 -1.96
C VAL A 24 -12.03 5.74 -1.03
N GLU A 25 -12.94 4.93 -1.57
CA GLU A 25 -13.56 3.89 -0.76
C GLU A 25 -12.52 2.84 -0.34
N ALA A 26 -11.61 2.50 -1.25
CA ALA A 26 -10.53 1.57 -0.90
C ALA A 26 -9.67 2.13 0.23
N ALA A 27 -9.31 3.39 0.14
CA ALA A 27 -8.48 4.02 1.16
C ALA A 27 -9.17 4.00 2.52
N ASP A 28 -10.45 4.35 2.53
CA ASP A 28 -11.21 4.36 3.77
C ASP A 28 -11.30 2.97 4.38
N ALA A 29 -11.59 1.97 3.55
CA ALA A 29 -11.71 0.60 4.03
C ALA A 29 -10.38 0.08 4.56
N MET A 30 -9.28 0.43 3.90
CA MET A 30 -7.97 -0.04 4.32
C MET A 30 -7.58 0.49 5.70
N VAL A 31 -7.76 1.78 5.91
CA VAL A 31 -7.32 2.36 7.20
C VAL A 31 -8.25 1.96 8.34
N LYS A 32 -9.47 1.55 8.03
CA LYS A 32 -10.38 1.05 9.04
C LYS A 32 -10.13 -0.42 9.38
N ALA A 33 -9.62 -1.19 8.42
CA ALA A 33 -9.48 -2.62 8.59
C ALA A 33 -8.24 -3.02 9.36
N ALA A 34 -7.18 -2.24 9.28
CA ALA A 34 -5.92 -2.64 9.88
C ALA A 34 -5.11 -1.39 10.22
N LYS A 35 -4.08 -1.60 11.02
CA LYS A 35 -3.24 -0.48 11.45
C LYS A 35 -2.25 -0.17 10.34
N VAL A 36 -2.70 0.61 9.38
CA VAL A 36 -1.87 1.06 8.26
C VAL A 36 -2.05 2.55 8.11
N GLU A 37 -1.09 3.16 7.43
CA GLU A 37 -1.08 4.60 7.20
C GLU A 37 -1.31 4.85 5.72
N LEU A 38 -2.22 5.75 5.39
CA LEU A 38 -2.41 6.15 4.00
C LEU A 38 -1.25 7.04 3.60
N VAL A 39 -0.53 6.62 2.57
CA VAL A 39 0.66 7.33 2.12
C VAL A 39 0.33 8.29 1.00
N ALA A 40 -0.45 7.84 0.03
CA ALA A 40 -0.69 8.64 -1.15
C ALA A 40 -1.86 8.11 -1.95
N TYR A 41 -2.39 8.97 -2.79
CA TYR A 41 -3.23 8.59 -3.90
C TYR A 41 -2.43 8.88 -5.15
N GLU A 42 -2.49 8.00 -6.14
CA GLU A 42 -1.77 8.22 -7.38
C GLU A 42 -2.65 7.95 -8.58
N LYS A 43 -2.41 8.72 -9.64
CA LYS A 43 -3.06 8.48 -10.91
C LYS A 43 -2.00 8.00 -11.86
N THR A 44 -2.20 6.83 -12.44
CA THR A 44 -1.22 6.25 -13.34
C THR A 44 -1.41 6.76 -14.75
N GLY A 45 -0.42 6.52 -15.61
CA GLY A 45 -0.48 6.93 -16.99
C GLY A 45 -1.60 6.26 -17.76
N GLY A 46 -2.07 5.10 -17.31
CA GLY A 46 -3.19 4.43 -17.94
C GLY A 46 -4.55 4.92 -17.48
N GLY A 47 -4.58 5.92 -16.61
CA GLY A 47 -5.85 6.45 -16.14
C GLY A 47 -6.39 5.78 -14.89
N PHE A 48 -5.70 4.78 -14.38
CA PHE A 48 -6.10 4.15 -13.14
C PHE A 48 -5.74 5.04 -11.95
N VAL A 49 -6.50 4.90 -10.87
CA VAL A 49 -6.23 5.65 -9.65
C VAL A 49 -6.00 4.65 -8.53
N THR A 50 -4.99 4.91 -7.74
CA THR A 50 -4.46 3.95 -6.78
C THR A 50 -4.37 4.58 -5.40
N ALA A 51 -4.83 3.84 -4.39
CA ALA A 51 -4.62 4.22 -3.00
C ALA A 51 -3.46 3.40 -2.45
N ILE A 52 -2.56 4.05 -1.74
CA ILE A 52 -1.33 3.43 -1.26
C ILE A 52 -1.25 3.58 0.25
N VAL A 53 -1.05 2.46 0.92
CA VAL A 53 -0.87 2.44 2.38
C VAL A 53 0.44 1.78 2.73
N ARG A 54 0.90 2.01 3.95
CA ARG A 54 2.08 1.31 4.44
C ARG A 54 1.85 0.87 5.88
N GLY A 55 2.60 -0.14 6.28
CA GLY A 55 2.55 -0.66 7.63
C GLY A 55 3.23 -2.01 7.68
N ASP A 56 3.00 -2.71 8.77
CA ASP A 56 3.52 -4.05 8.92
C ASP A 56 2.91 -4.95 7.83
N VAL A 57 3.68 -5.92 7.35
CA VAL A 57 3.27 -6.78 6.24
C VAL A 57 1.89 -7.42 6.48
N ALA A 58 1.68 -7.98 7.67
CA ALA A 58 0.41 -8.65 7.93
C ALA A 58 -0.75 -7.66 7.91
N ALA A 59 -0.53 -6.47 8.46
CA ALA A 59 -1.56 -5.44 8.47
C ALA A 59 -1.85 -4.97 7.06
N VAL A 60 -0.82 -4.81 6.23
CA VAL A 60 -0.99 -4.35 4.86
C VAL A 60 -1.76 -5.39 4.04
N LYS A 61 -1.45 -6.68 4.23
CA LYS A 61 -2.19 -7.72 3.51
C LYS A 61 -3.68 -7.69 3.85
N ALA A 62 -3.99 -7.57 5.14
CA ALA A 62 -5.39 -7.48 5.54
C ALA A 62 -6.04 -6.22 5.00
N ALA A 63 -5.31 -5.11 5.00
CA ALA A 63 -5.84 -3.85 4.53
C ALA A 63 -6.20 -3.89 3.05
N VAL A 64 -5.28 -4.39 2.19
CA VAL A 64 -5.56 -4.36 0.76
C VAL A 64 -6.74 -5.26 0.40
N GLU A 65 -6.91 -6.37 1.11
CA GLU A 65 -8.07 -7.22 0.85
C GLU A 65 -9.37 -6.52 1.22
N ALA A 66 -9.38 -5.85 2.37
CA ALA A 66 -10.54 -5.10 2.78
C ALA A 66 -10.81 -3.94 1.82
N GLY A 67 -9.73 -3.28 1.39
CA GLY A 67 -9.86 -2.17 0.46
C GLY A 67 -10.45 -2.58 -0.87
N ALA A 68 -10.00 -3.72 -1.39
CA ALA A 68 -10.52 -4.22 -2.66
C ALA A 68 -12.02 -4.54 -2.53
N ARG A 69 -12.40 -5.20 -1.43
CA ARG A 69 -13.81 -5.54 -1.24
C ARG A 69 -14.68 -4.28 -1.13
N GLY A 70 -14.19 -3.28 -0.41
CA GLY A 70 -14.93 -2.04 -0.27
C GLY A 70 -15.05 -1.30 -1.59
N ALA A 71 -13.94 -1.22 -2.32
CA ALA A 71 -13.93 -0.50 -3.59
C ALA A 71 -14.82 -1.15 -4.63
N GLU A 72 -14.91 -2.48 -4.62
CA GLU A 72 -15.72 -3.19 -5.59
C GLU A 72 -17.21 -2.88 -5.48
N LYS A 73 -17.63 -2.37 -4.34
CA LYS A 73 -19.01 -1.96 -4.20
C LYS A 73 -19.31 -0.66 -4.91
N VAL A 74 -18.29 0.08 -5.28
CA VAL A 74 -18.44 1.41 -5.85
C VAL A 74 -17.96 1.47 -7.29
N GLY A 75 -16.97 0.67 -7.64
CA GLY A 75 -16.40 0.69 -8.97
C GLY A 75 -15.55 -0.54 -9.19
N GLU A 76 -14.73 -0.50 -10.21
CA GLU A 76 -13.94 -1.66 -10.60
C GLU A 76 -12.55 -1.59 -9.99
N VAL A 77 -12.13 -2.69 -9.36
CA VAL A 77 -10.76 -2.86 -8.87
C VAL A 77 -9.97 -3.58 -9.95
N VAL A 78 -8.85 -3.00 -10.33
CA VAL A 78 -8.00 -3.54 -11.38
C VAL A 78 -7.00 -4.54 -10.82
N ALA A 79 -6.38 -4.19 -9.69
CA ALA A 79 -5.34 -5.03 -9.11
C ALA A 79 -5.06 -4.59 -7.69
N ILE A 80 -4.49 -5.51 -6.91
CA ILE A 80 -3.93 -5.15 -5.61
C ILE A 80 -2.50 -5.64 -5.57
N HIS A 81 -1.66 -4.92 -4.82
CA HIS A 81 -0.26 -5.26 -4.69
C HIS A 81 0.17 -5.14 -3.23
N VAL A 82 1.05 -6.03 -2.81
CA VAL A 82 1.72 -5.90 -1.52
C VAL A 82 3.20 -6.02 -1.80
N ILE A 83 3.96 -4.99 -1.43
CA ILE A 83 5.38 -4.93 -1.70
C ILE A 83 6.10 -4.88 -0.37
N PRO A 84 6.63 -6.01 0.11
CA PRO A 84 7.38 -6.01 1.36
C PRO A 84 8.68 -5.24 1.17
N ARG A 85 9.07 -4.50 2.18
CA ARG A 85 10.29 -3.71 2.13
C ARG A 85 11.06 -3.97 3.41
N PRO A 86 12.29 -4.48 3.29
CA PRO A 86 13.09 -4.71 4.50
C PRO A 86 13.35 -3.40 5.19
N HIS A 87 13.34 -3.45 6.50
CA HIS A 87 13.61 -2.27 7.25
C HIS A 87 15.03 -1.82 7.04
N SER A 88 15.21 -0.57 6.86
CA SER A 88 16.48 0.10 6.92
C SER A 88 17.64 -0.42 6.11
N ASN A 89 18.18 -1.54 6.37
CA ASN A 89 19.45 -1.92 5.77
C ASN A 89 19.49 -1.85 4.27
N VAL A 90 18.42 -2.24 3.63
CA VAL A 90 18.39 -2.20 2.18
C VAL A 90 18.49 -0.76 1.69
N ASP A 91 17.77 0.13 2.33
CA ASP A 91 17.79 1.52 1.90
C ASP A 91 19.18 2.13 2.05
N ARG A 92 19.90 1.70 3.06
CA ARG A 92 21.22 2.26 3.25
C ARG A 92 22.24 1.71 2.30
N THR A 93 22.05 0.49 1.84
CA THR A 93 23.07 -0.13 1.00
C THR A 93 22.79 -0.01 -0.48
N LEU A 94 21.58 0.34 -0.84
CA LEU A 94 21.22 0.47 -2.23
C LEU A 94 21.07 1.93 -2.55
N PRO A 95 22.10 2.53 -3.07
CA PRO A 95 22.04 3.97 -3.35
C PRO A 95 21.23 4.21 -4.58
N LEU A 96 20.14 3.69 -4.64
CA LEU A 96 19.42 3.84 -5.80
C LEU A 96 18.57 4.93 -5.75
N GLY A 97 18.71 5.11 -5.92
CA GLY A 97 18.15 5.68 -5.81
C GLY A 97 17.23 5.83 -5.17
N ARG A 98 17.47 5.63 -4.81
CA ARG A 98 17.03 5.94 -4.20
C ARG A 98 17.44 7.15 -4.29
N GLN A 99 18.23 7.13 -4.55
CA GLN A 99 18.81 7.72 -4.82
C GLN A 99 18.92 8.12 -5.57
N GLY A 100 19.03 7.62 -5.72
CA GLY A 100 19.03 7.72 -6.33
C GLY A 100 19.00 7.48 -6.65
N SER A 101 19.18 7.29 -6.62
CA SER A 101 19.14 7.00 -6.87
C SER A 101 19.00 7.18 -6.98
#